data_a867b573a738df0d1f25fe50700972ba
#
_entry.id   a867b573a738df0d1f25fe50700972ba
#
_cell.length_a   1.000
_cell.length_b   1.000
_cell.length_c   1.000
_cell.angle_alpha   90.00
_cell.angle_beta   90.00
_cell.angle_gamma   90.00
#
_symmetry.space_group_name_H-M   'P 1'
#
loop_
_entity.id
_entity.type
_entity.pdbx_description
1 polymer ?
#
loop_
_entity_poly.entity_id
_entity_poly.type
_entity_poly.pdbx_seq_one_letter_code
_entity_poly.pdbx_strand_id
1 'polypeptide(L)'
;MKKRSLWVLPVAVALALTGCSSNSGTEGAAGSSEAPQEQESAGVPALTAEQAAAVAKTLGGDGPNVQVLDSDALSGSLESAKGLIDQMEIEPAKCAEFVSQQGTQDLDGVNMAAAIVVGETGESNSYSVAGYEDTAKLDAIKDMVDAKDLQGCEDFSMSVAGQKVSASAKILDAESDADKTIVTHTAMTMNGEEVPGGSYQIQGVVGENVVAVSRTQTGEQADGEAVKALVEELNKAVEEVKATAK
;
A
#
# COMPACT_ATOMS: atom_id res chain seq x y z
N MET A 1 9.05 35.78 5.50
CA MET A 1 7.95 34.96 5.01
C MET A 1 7.98 34.96 3.48
N LYS A 2 8.59 33.96 2.86
CA LYS A 2 8.65 33.82 1.39
C LYS A 2 7.84 32.60 1.01
N LYS A 3 6.67 32.84 0.40
CA LYS A 3 5.84 31.81 -0.22
C LYS A 3 6.61 31.21 -1.40
N ARG A 4 6.95 29.95 -1.35
CA ARG A 4 7.44 29.19 -2.51
C ARG A 4 6.23 28.51 -3.13
N SER A 5 5.77 29.05 -4.25
CA SER A 5 4.78 28.41 -5.12
C SER A 5 5.48 27.25 -5.84
N LEU A 6 5.05 26.04 -5.60
CA LEU A 6 5.40 24.89 -6.43
C LEU A 6 4.56 24.98 -7.71
N TRP A 7 5.24 25.13 -8.82
CA TRP A 7 4.67 25.05 -10.15
C TRP A 7 4.57 23.57 -10.53
N VAL A 8 3.35 23.09 -10.59
CA VAL A 8 3.03 21.81 -11.22
C VAL A 8 2.91 22.08 -12.72
N LEU A 9 3.84 21.55 -13.50
CA LEU A 9 3.75 21.54 -14.97
C LEU A 9 2.88 20.37 -15.42
N PRO A 10 1.80 20.60 -16.14
CA PRO A 10 1.08 19.52 -16.79
C PRO A 10 1.86 19.11 -18.06
N VAL A 11 2.37 17.89 -18.09
CA VAL A 11 2.85 17.28 -19.34
C VAL A 11 1.64 16.78 -20.11
N ALA A 12 1.22 17.58 -21.08
CA ALA A 12 0.23 17.15 -22.06
C ALA A 12 0.93 16.28 -23.11
N VAL A 13 0.72 14.99 -23.08
CA VAL A 13 1.10 14.09 -24.17
C VAL A 13 -0.07 14.04 -25.16
N ALA A 14 0.10 14.74 -26.27
CA ALA A 14 -0.81 14.68 -27.40
C ALA A 14 -0.51 13.41 -28.21
N LEU A 15 -1.38 12.42 -28.12
CA LEU A 15 -1.42 11.29 -29.04
C LEU A 15 -2.13 11.73 -30.33
N ALA A 16 -1.36 11.96 -31.36
CA ALA A 16 -1.83 12.17 -32.71
C ALA A 16 -2.30 10.82 -33.31
N LEU A 17 -3.59 10.63 -33.38
CA LEU A 17 -4.25 9.62 -34.20
C LEU A 17 -4.28 10.13 -35.65
N THR A 18 -3.41 9.66 -36.49
CA THR A 18 -3.59 9.76 -37.93
C THR A 18 -4.10 8.44 -38.47
N GLY A 19 -5.24 8.45 -38.79
CA GLY A 19 -6.21 7.88 -39.50
C GLY A 19 -5.99 7.49 -40.96
N CYS A 20 -6.87 6.63 -41.42
CA CYS A 20 -7.39 6.42 -42.75
C CYS A 20 -6.42 5.92 -43.83
N SER A 21 -6.69 4.77 -44.39
CA SER A 21 -7.47 4.75 -45.63
C SER A 21 -7.76 3.33 -46.12
N SER A 22 -8.97 3.16 -46.50
CA SER A 22 -9.57 2.13 -47.33
C SER A 22 -8.67 1.69 -48.51
N ASN A 23 -8.61 0.41 -48.79
CA ASN A 23 -9.05 -0.11 -50.05
C ASN A 23 -9.30 -1.63 -50.06
N SER A 24 -10.33 -1.95 -50.76
CA SER A 24 -10.93 -3.23 -51.12
C SER A 24 -9.98 -4.23 -51.78
N GLY A 25 -10.21 -5.51 -51.51
CA GLY A 25 -10.04 -6.52 -52.56
C GLY A 25 -9.51 -7.87 -52.07
N THR A 26 -10.39 -8.86 -52.11
CA THR A 26 -10.21 -10.25 -52.57
C THR A 26 -9.79 -11.31 -51.55
N GLU A 27 -10.76 -12.17 -51.31
CA GLU A 27 -10.81 -13.59 -50.96
C GLU A 27 -9.49 -14.36 -50.74
N GLY A 28 -9.42 -15.01 -49.60
CA GLY A 28 -8.46 -16.06 -49.28
C GLY A 28 -8.78 -16.67 -47.93
N ALA A 29 -9.56 -17.73 -47.91
CA ALA A 29 -9.84 -18.54 -46.74
C ALA A 29 -8.55 -19.17 -46.21
N ALA A 30 -8.32 -19.11 -44.90
CA ALA A 30 -7.88 -20.24 -44.05
C ALA A 30 -7.40 -19.78 -42.68
N GLY A 31 -7.92 -20.40 -41.63
CA GLY A 31 -7.24 -20.56 -40.37
C GLY A 31 -7.45 -19.42 -39.38
N SER A 32 -8.64 -19.33 -38.81
CA SER A 32 -8.87 -18.67 -37.54
C SER A 32 -8.10 -19.45 -36.47
N SER A 33 -6.89 -19.01 -36.19
CA SER A 33 -6.22 -19.29 -34.92
C SER A 33 -6.72 -18.22 -33.97
N GLU A 34 -7.82 -18.52 -33.28
CA GLU A 34 -8.23 -17.77 -32.11
C GLU A 34 -7.04 -17.83 -31.10
N ALA A 35 -6.31 -16.73 -31.02
CA ALA A 35 -5.49 -16.47 -29.87
C ALA A 35 -6.42 -16.56 -28.65
N PRO A 36 -5.98 -17.17 -27.52
CA PRO A 36 -6.75 -17.10 -26.30
C PRO A 36 -7.01 -15.62 -26.02
N GLN A 37 -8.28 -15.21 -26.06
CA GLN A 37 -8.68 -13.99 -25.40
C GLN A 37 -8.30 -14.20 -23.93
N GLU A 38 -7.29 -13.47 -23.45
CA GLU A 38 -7.17 -13.19 -22.04
C GLU A 38 -8.55 -12.67 -21.63
N GLN A 39 -9.31 -13.53 -20.96
CA GLN A 39 -10.46 -13.09 -20.20
C GLN A 39 -9.87 -12.10 -19.17
N GLU A 40 -10.00 -10.79 -19.47
CA GLU A 40 -9.98 -9.78 -18.41
C GLU A 40 -11.03 -10.28 -17.42
N SER A 41 -10.55 -10.89 -16.33
CA SER A 41 -11.40 -11.21 -15.19
C SER A 41 -12.00 -9.88 -14.77
N ALA A 42 -13.31 -9.76 -14.83
CA ALA A 42 -14.02 -8.59 -14.32
C ALA A 42 -13.43 -8.31 -12.92
N GLY A 43 -12.66 -7.24 -12.81
CA GLY A 43 -11.88 -6.95 -11.61
C GLY A 43 -12.82 -6.85 -10.41
N VAL A 44 -12.31 -7.15 -9.24
CA VAL A 44 -13.05 -6.94 -7.97
C VAL A 44 -13.30 -5.43 -7.84
N PRO A 45 -14.57 -4.95 -7.86
CA PRO A 45 -14.86 -3.52 -7.85
C PRO A 45 -14.41 -2.87 -6.54
N ALA A 46 -14.25 -1.56 -6.55
CA ALA A 46 -13.88 -0.78 -5.38
C ALA A 46 -14.91 -0.95 -4.25
N LEU A 47 -14.45 -1.25 -3.06
CA LEU A 47 -15.30 -1.29 -1.88
C LEU A 47 -15.80 0.13 -1.54
N THR A 48 -17.05 0.21 -1.12
CA THR A 48 -17.57 1.42 -0.47
C THR A 48 -16.97 1.58 0.92
N ALA A 49 -17.07 2.77 1.52
CA ALA A 49 -16.60 3.02 2.88
C ALA A 49 -17.24 2.06 3.93
N GLU A 50 -18.53 1.76 3.77
CA GLU A 50 -19.23 0.82 4.65
C GLU A 50 -18.70 -0.62 4.48
N GLN A 51 -18.46 -1.04 3.25
CA GLN A 51 -17.89 -2.36 2.94
C GLN A 51 -16.44 -2.47 3.46
N ALA A 52 -15.61 -1.45 3.27
CA ALA A 52 -14.24 -1.42 3.80
C ALA A 52 -14.23 -1.53 5.33
N ALA A 53 -15.12 -0.80 6.02
CA ALA A 53 -15.27 -0.88 7.48
C ALA A 53 -15.73 -2.28 7.94
N ALA A 54 -16.64 -2.92 7.21
CA ALA A 54 -17.10 -4.27 7.51
C ALA A 54 -15.96 -5.30 7.37
N VAL A 55 -15.18 -5.22 6.28
CA VAL A 55 -14.01 -6.08 6.07
C VAL A 55 -12.97 -5.86 7.16
N ALA A 56 -12.58 -4.62 7.45
CA ALA A 56 -11.61 -4.30 8.50
C ALA A 56 -12.06 -4.86 9.86
N LYS A 57 -13.34 -4.72 10.20
CA LYS A 57 -13.90 -5.26 11.43
C LYS A 57 -13.81 -6.79 11.47
N THR A 58 -14.16 -7.48 10.39
CA THR A 58 -14.06 -8.94 10.29
C THR A 58 -12.62 -9.41 10.52
N LEU A 59 -11.65 -8.74 9.90
CA LEU A 59 -10.22 -9.07 10.03
C LEU A 59 -9.68 -8.80 11.43
N GLY A 60 -10.08 -7.70 12.07
CA GLY A 60 -9.68 -7.37 13.43
C GLY A 60 -10.34 -8.25 14.50
N GLY A 61 -11.53 -8.77 14.21
CA GLY A 61 -12.34 -9.54 15.16
C GLY A 61 -13.07 -8.67 16.20
N ASP A 62 -13.72 -9.32 17.17
CA ASP A 62 -14.58 -8.67 18.19
C ASP A 62 -13.91 -8.59 19.58
N GLY A 63 -12.59 -8.54 19.65
CA GLY A 63 -11.86 -8.50 20.93
C GLY A 63 -11.92 -7.12 21.62
N PRO A 64 -11.72 -7.05 22.96
CA PRO A 64 -11.71 -5.79 23.71
C PRO A 64 -10.51 -4.88 23.34
N ASN A 65 -9.47 -5.44 22.72
CA ASN A 65 -8.26 -4.75 22.31
C ASN A 65 -8.28 -4.40 20.81
N VAL A 66 -9.45 -4.45 20.17
CA VAL A 66 -9.63 -4.13 18.76
C VAL A 66 -10.20 -2.73 18.63
N GLN A 67 -9.53 -1.91 17.84
CA GLN A 67 -10.02 -0.59 17.44
C GLN A 67 -10.26 -0.59 15.93
N VAL A 68 -11.46 -0.28 15.50
CA VAL A 68 -11.79 -0.05 14.10
C VAL A 68 -11.83 1.44 13.82
N LEU A 69 -11.12 1.87 12.81
CA LEU A 69 -11.04 3.25 12.34
C LEU A 69 -11.69 3.33 10.96
N ASP A 70 -12.61 4.24 10.77
CA ASP A 70 -13.21 4.58 9.48
C ASP A 70 -12.38 5.64 8.73
N SER A 71 -12.83 6.02 7.54
CA SER A 71 -12.13 6.99 6.69
C SER A 71 -11.92 8.35 7.37
N ASP A 72 -12.89 8.81 8.15
CA ASP A 72 -12.80 10.12 8.83
C ASP A 72 -11.75 10.08 9.95
N ALA A 73 -11.76 9.03 10.77
CA ALA A 73 -10.77 8.83 11.84
C ALA A 73 -9.35 8.62 11.28
N LEU A 74 -9.23 7.92 10.16
CA LEU A 74 -7.95 7.72 9.47
C LEU A 74 -7.43 9.03 8.87
N SER A 75 -8.27 9.82 8.23
CA SER A 75 -7.90 11.13 7.67
C SER A 75 -7.33 12.07 8.75
N GLY A 76 -7.99 12.17 9.90
CA GLY A 76 -7.46 12.96 11.04
C GLY A 76 -6.12 12.45 11.58
N SER A 77 -5.93 11.13 11.60
CA SER A 77 -4.67 10.52 12.01
C SER A 77 -3.54 10.78 11.01
N LEU A 78 -3.84 10.72 9.70
CA LEU A 78 -2.87 11.00 8.64
C LEU A 78 -2.47 12.47 8.58
N GLU A 79 -3.39 13.41 8.78
CA GLU A 79 -3.06 14.83 8.90
C GLU A 79 -2.07 15.08 10.06
N SER A 80 -2.31 14.41 11.18
CA SER A 80 -1.41 14.49 12.34
C SER A 80 -0.04 13.88 12.05
N ALA A 81 0.00 12.72 11.38
CA ALA A 81 1.23 12.07 10.95
C ALA A 81 2.02 12.92 9.94
N LYS A 82 1.32 13.53 8.98
CA LYS A 82 1.92 14.45 8.01
C LYS A 82 2.59 15.65 8.70
N GLY A 83 1.89 16.27 9.65
CA GLY A 83 2.46 17.37 10.44
C GLY A 83 3.71 16.98 11.23
N LEU A 84 3.84 15.71 11.63
CA LEU A 84 5.03 15.18 12.27
C LEU A 84 6.14 14.92 11.24
N ILE A 85 5.84 14.27 10.13
CA ILE A 85 6.81 13.96 9.06
C ILE A 85 7.39 15.26 8.47
N ASP A 86 6.58 16.29 8.28
CA ASP A 86 7.02 17.61 7.79
C ASP A 86 8.03 18.30 8.74
N GLN A 87 8.10 17.88 10.00
CA GLN A 87 9.06 18.36 11.00
C GLN A 87 10.29 17.47 11.14
N MET A 88 10.30 16.31 10.48
CA MET A 88 11.44 15.40 10.52
C MET A 88 12.53 15.83 9.55
N GLU A 89 13.78 15.77 9.99
CA GLU A 89 14.93 15.79 9.11
C GLU A 89 15.25 14.34 8.73
N ILE A 90 15.18 14.01 7.45
CA ILE A 90 15.41 12.68 6.91
C ILE A 90 16.71 12.68 6.10
N GLU A 91 17.61 11.76 6.42
CA GLU A 91 18.89 11.59 5.75
C GLU A 91 19.06 10.13 5.24
N PRO A 92 19.43 9.94 3.96
CA PRO A 92 19.67 10.95 2.94
C PRO A 92 18.35 11.63 2.50
N ALA A 93 18.44 12.89 2.06
CA ALA A 93 17.27 13.71 1.70
C ALA A 93 16.35 13.08 0.63
N LYS A 94 16.89 12.23 -0.25
CA LYS A 94 16.10 11.49 -1.26
C LYS A 94 15.09 10.54 -0.63
N CYS A 95 15.34 10.07 0.61
CA CYS A 95 14.44 9.16 1.31
C CYS A 95 13.26 9.87 2.01
N ALA A 96 13.26 11.21 2.04
CA ALA A 96 12.13 11.97 2.56
C ALA A 96 10.84 11.72 1.77
N GLU A 97 10.94 11.60 0.44
CA GLU A 97 9.81 11.28 -0.41
C GLU A 97 9.29 9.86 -0.14
N PHE A 98 10.20 8.88 -0.03
CA PHE A 98 9.85 7.51 0.31
C PHE A 98 9.10 7.42 1.66
N VAL A 99 9.62 8.06 2.71
CA VAL A 99 8.97 8.08 4.04
C VAL A 99 7.63 8.81 3.97
N SER A 100 7.54 9.91 3.23
CA SER A 100 6.30 10.65 3.05
C SER A 100 5.22 9.81 2.34
N GLN A 101 5.57 9.11 1.28
CA GLN A 101 4.65 8.23 0.54
C GLN A 101 4.13 7.08 1.40
N GLN A 102 4.96 6.54 2.30
CA GLN A 102 4.54 5.50 3.24
C GLN A 102 3.61 6.03 4.34
N GLY A 103 3.78 7.28 4.76
CA GLY A 103 3.11 7.84 5.92
C GLY A 103 1.96 8.82 5.63
N THR A 104 1.82 9.30 4.39
CA THR A 104 0.86 10.39 4.08
C THR A 104 0.18 10.16 2.73
N GLN A 105 -0.55 9.06 2.59
CA GLN A 105 -1.36 8.85 1.40
C GLN A 105 -2.50 9.88 1.34
N ASP A 106 -2.73 10.43 0.14
CA ASP A 106 -3.91 11.24 -0.10
C ASP A 106 -5.15 10.34 -0.18
N LEU A 107 -6.00 10.43 0.84
CA LEU A 107 -7.22 9.63 0.96
C LEU A 107 -8.45 10.29 0.30
N ASP A 108 -8.33 11.41 -0.37
CA ASP A 108 -9.46 12.02 -1.07
C ASP A 108 -10.02 11.05 -2.14
N GLY A 109 -11.30 10.68 -2.01
CA GLY A 109 -11.94 9.71 -2.90
C GLY A 109 -11.48 8.27 -2.71
N VAL A 110 -10.85 7.94 -1.58
CA VAL A 110 -10.48 6.58 -1.19
C VAL A 110 -11.38 6.14 -0.04
N ASN A 111 -12.10 5.05 -0.25
CA ASN A 111 -12.93 4.43 0.78
C ASN A 111 -12.06 3.52 1.65
N MET A 112 -11.60 3.99 2.79
CA MET A 112 -10.64 3.26 3.62
C MET A 112 -11.15 2.98 5.02
N ALA A 113 -10.79 1.82 5.56
CA ALA A 113 -10.94 1.50 6.97
C ALA A 113 -9.75 0.69 7.47
N ALA A 114 -9.51 0.73 8.77
CA ALA A 114 -8.49 -0.09 9.40
C ALA A 114 -8.98 -0.67 10.72
N ALA A 115 -8.47 -1.86 11.07
CA ALA A 115 -8.58 -2.43 12.40
C ALA A 115 -7.19 -2.57 13.01
N ILE A 116 -7.05 -2.12 14.25
CA ILE A 116 -5.82 -2.24 15.03
C ILE A 116 -6.10 -3.18 16.20
N VAL A 117 -5.28 -4.19 16.35
CA VAL A 117 -5.35 -5.19 17.42
C VAL A 117 -4.07 -5.07 18.25
N VAL A 118 -4.22 -4.67 19.51
CA VAL A 118 -3.07 -4.51 20.42
C VAL A 118 -2.95 -5.74 21.31
N GLY A 119 -1.79 -6.40 21.24
CA GLY A 119 -1.47 -7.54 22.10
C GLY A 119 -1.10 -7.12 23.52
N GLU A 120 -1.09 -8.06 24.45
CA GLU A 120 -0.81 -7.83 25.88
C GLU A 120 0.66 -7.43 26.12
N THR A 121 1.56 -7.81 25.24
CA THR A 121 3.02 -7.58 25.34
C THR A 121 3.50 -6.36 24.54
N GLY A 122 2.56 -5.58 23.98
CA GLY A 122 2.85 -4.35 23.23
C GLY A 122 3.07 -4.55 21.72
N GLU A 123 2.98 -5.76 21.24
CA GLU A 123 2.85 -6.04 19.81
C GLU A 123 1.51 -5.54 19.28
N SER A 124 1.49 -5.13 18.03
CA SER A 124 0.24 -4.74 17.38
C SER A 124 0.15 -5.31 15.97
N ASN A 125 -1.05 -5.73 15.61
CA ASN A 125 -1.42 -6.06 14.23
C ASN A 125 -2.35 -4.98 13.72
N SER A 126 -2.18 -4.57 12.47
CA SER A 126 -3.16 -3.71 11.81
C SER A 126 -3.55 -4.28 10.46
N TYR A 127 -4.82 -4.13 10.16
CA TYR A 127 -5.44 -4.53 8.90
C TYR A 127 -6.04 -3.29 8.29
N SER A 128 -5.57 -2.88 7.13
CA SER A 128 -6.16 -1.77 6.38
C SER A 128 -6.71 -2.25 5.06
N VAL A 129 -7.86 -1.69 4.69
CA VAL A 129 -8.57 -2.01 3.46
C VAL A 129 -9.00 -0.72 2.82
N ALA A 130 -8.70 -0.55 1.53
CA ALA A 130 -9.01 0.65 0.77
C ALA A 130 -9.61 0.29 -0.59
N GLY A 131 -10.76 0.88 -0.93
CA GLY A 131 -11.36 0.86 -2.26
C GLY A 131 -11.02 2.14 -3.01
N TYR A 132 -10.53 2.03 -4.23
CA TYR A 132 -10.09 3.15 -5.06
C TYR A 132 -11.05 3.33 -6.23
N GLU A 133 -11.83 4.41 -6.21
CA GLU A 133 -12.65 4.82 -7.36
C GLU A 133 -11.81 5.55 -8.42
N ASP A 134 -10.69 6.16 -8.00
CA ASP A 134 -9.74 6.82 -8.89
C ASP A 134 -8.65 5.84 -9.33
N THR A 135 -8.69 5.45 -10.59
CA THR A 135 -7.73 4.51 -11.18
C THR A 135 -6.31 5.06 -11.20
N ALA A 136 -6.11 6.38 -11.28
CA ALA A 136 -4.78 6.98 -11.30
C ALA A 136 -4.09 6.82 -9.93
N LYS A 137 -4.84 6.95 -8.82
CA LYS A 137 -4.32 6.69 -7.47
C LYS A 137 -3.99 5.21 -7.29
N LEU A 138 -4.88 4.33 -7.76
CA LEU A 138 -4.62 2.88 -7.72
C LEU A 138 -3.40 2.48 -8.53
N ASP A 139 -3.20 3.06 -9.72
CA ASP A 139 -2.05 2.75 -10.57
C ASP A 139 -0.75 3.19 -9.91
N ALA A 140 -0.71 4.34 -9.23
CA ALA A 140 0.44 4.75 -8.43
C ALA A 140 0.77 3.73 -7.30
N ILE A 141 -0.26 3.15 -6.67
CA ILE A 141 -0.06 2.08 -5.67
C ILE A 141 0.46 0.80 -6.33
N LYS A 142 -0.08 0.41 -7.50
CA LYS A 142 0.40 -0.76 -8.25
C LYS A 142 1.87 -0.62 -8.64
N ASP A 143 2.29 0.57 -9.06
CA ASP A 143 3.69 0.87 -9.39
C ASP A 143 4.59 0.74 -8.15
N MET A 144 4.12 1.20 -6.99
CA MET A 144 4.83 1.04 -5.72
C MET A 144 4.93 -0.43 -5.29
N VAL A 145 3.86 -1.21 -5.45
CA VAL A 145 3.86 -2.65 -5.13
C VAL A 145 4.76 -3.45 -6.07
N ASP A 146 4.92 -3.00 -7.31
CA ASP A 146 5.82 -3.61 -8.29
C ASP A 146 7.29 -3.20 -8.10
N ALA A 147 7.58 -2.25 -7.21
CA ALA A 147 8.95 -1.83 -6.93
C ALA A 147 9.75 -3.01 -6.34
N LYS A 148 10.92 -3.26 -6.92
CA LYS A 148 11.82 -4.36 -6.50
C LYS A 148 12.96 -3.90 -5.61
N ASP A 149 13.08 -2.60 -5.43
CA ASP A 149 14.09 -1.98 -4.57
C ASP A 149 13.55 -0.71 -3.92
N LEU A 150 14.20 -0.25 -2.90
CA LEU A 150 13.86 0.96 -2.16
C LEU A 150 14.57 2.21 -2.71
N GLN A 151 15.12 2.13 -3.93
CA GLN A 151 15.82 3.23 -4.62
C GLN A 151 16.98 3.83 -3.79
N GLY A 152 17.63 2.98 -3.00
CA GLY A 152 18.72 3.34 -2.09
C GLY A 152 18.24 4.00 -0.81
N CYS A 153 17.03 3.69 -0.37
CA CYS A 153 16.48 4.05 0.93
C CYS A 153 16.35 2.81 1.85
N GLU A 154 17.23 1.83 1.63
CA GLU A 154 17.36 0.67 2.51
C GLU A 154 17.83 1.07 3.92
N ASP A 155 18.69 2.08 4.00
CA ASP A 155 19.16 2.65 5.26
C ASP A 155 18.94 4.17 5.25
N PHE A 156 18.22 4.67 6.24
CA PHE A 156 17.99 6.09 6.41
C PHE A 156 17.91 6.47 7.90
N SER A 157 17.96 7.73 8.19
CA SER A 157 17.77 8.22 9.55
C SER A 157 16.75 9.36 9.58
N MET A 158 16.04 9.44 10.69
CA MET A 158 15.04 10.47 10.96
C MET A 158 15.42 11.19 12.24
N SER A 159 15.31 12.52 12.25
CA SER A 159 15.53 13.32 13.45
C SER A 159 14.27 14.12 13.77
N VAL A 160 13.77 13.99 14.98
CA VAL A 160 12.64 14.76 15.52
C VAL A 160 13.05 15.34 16.87
N ALA A 161 12.88 16.64 17.05
CA ALA A 161 13.20 17.32 18.30
C ALA A 161 14.63 17.03 18.82
N GLY A 162 15.58 16.83 17.90
CA GLY A 162 16.99 16.55 18.23
C GLY A 162 17.28 15.09 18.60
N GLN A 163 16.32 14.20 18.53
CA GLN A 163 16.52 12.76 18.68
C GLN A 163 16.66 12.12 17.29
N LYS A 164 17.74 11.38 17.08
CA LYS A 164 18.02 10.67 15.83
C LYS A 164 17.71 9.20 16.00
N VAL A 165 16.87 8.69 15.07
CA VAL A 165 16.54 7.28 14.91
C VAL A 165 17.03 6.84 13.55
N SER A 166 17.77 5.76 13.47
CA SER A 166 18.12 5.12 12.21
C SER A 166 17.13 4.02 11.90
N ALA A 167 16.77 3.89 10.64
CA ALA A 167 15.89 2.85 10.15
C ALA A 167 16.57 2.09 9.03
N SER A 168 16.38 0.79 9.01
CA SER A 168 16.70 -0.06 7.86
C SER A 168 15.44 -0.70 7.33
N ALA A 169 15.24 -0.65 6.02
CA ALA A 169 14.11 -1.25 5.35
C ALA A 169 14.56 -2.23 4.28
N LYS A 170 13.83 -3.31 4.09
CA LYS A 170 14.07 -4.29 3.02
C LYS A 170 12.77 -4.81 2.45
N ILE A 171 12.79 -5.14 1.16
CA ILE A 171 11.72 -5.87 0.50
C ILE A 171 12.03 -7.36 0.63
N LEU A 172 11.00 -8.14 0.95
CA LEU A 172 11.08 -9.59 1.09
C LEU A 172 10.23 -10.25 0.02
N ASP A 173 10.71 -11.38 -0.50
CA ASP A 173 9.96 -12.16 -1.49
C ASP A 173 8.75 -12.84 -0.84
N ALA A 174 7.59 -12.68 -1.46
CA ALA A 174 6.37 -13.37 -1.08
C ALA A 174 5.43 -13.53 -2.27
N GLU A 175 4.64 -14.60 -2.25
CA GLU A 175 3.53 -14.84 -3.16
C GLU A 175 2.24 -14.95 -2.35
N SER A 176 1.14 -14.36 -2.83
CA SER A 176 -0.17 -14.41 -2.20
C SER A 176 -1.28 -14.56 -3.23
N ASP A 177 -2.53 -14.63 -2.77
CA ASP A 177 -3.74 -14.71 -3.61
C ASP A 177 -4.21 -13.32 -4.13
N ALA A 178 -3.45 -12.25 -3.85
CA ALA A 178 -3.65 -10.93 -4.41
C ALA A 178 -3.10 -10.85 -5.85
N ASP A 179 -3.58 -9.90 -6.64
CA ASP A 179 -3.12 -9.67 -8.02
C ASP A 179 -1.66 -9.21 -8.05
N LYS A 180 -1.26 -8.44 -7.04
CA LYS A 180 0.12 -7.98 -6.80
C LYS A 180 0.41 -7.99 -5.30
N THR A 181 1.64 -8.24 -4.92
CA THR A 181 2.05 -8.34 -3.51
C THR A 181 3.43 -7.73 -3.30
N ILE A 182 3.59 -6.96 -2.22
CA ILE A 182 4.88 -6.52 -1.71
C ILE A 182 4.94 -6.79 -0.21
N VAL A 183 6.09 -7.24 0.27
CA VAL A 183 6.40 -7.36 1.70
C VAL A 183 7.58 -6.48 2.03
N THR A 184 7.44 -5.68 3.06
CA THR A 184 8.52 -4.86 3.60
C THR A 184 8.77 -5.20 5.06
N HIS A 185 10.04 -5.18 5.44
CA HIS A 185 10.46 -5.22 6.83
C HIS A 185 11.24 -3.95 7.13
N THR A 186 10.87 -3.26 8.21
CA THR A 186 11.56 -2.08 8.71
C THR A 186 12.04 -2.35 10.13
N ALA A 187 13.33 -2.17 10.38
CA ALA A 187 13.91 -2.21 11.72
C ALA A 187 14.37 -0.79 12.12
N MET A 188 14.29 -0.46 13.40
CA MET A 188 14.69 0.86 13.92
C MET A 188 15.76 0.70 14.98
N THR A 189 16.73 1.62 14.99
CA THR A 189 17.76 1.69 16.00
C THR A 189 17.89 3.12 16.54
N MET A 190 18.11 3.25 17.83
CA MET A 190 18.39 4.52 18.49
C MET A 190 19.67 4.39 19.31
N ASN A 191 20.63 5.28 19.07
CA ASN A 191 21.96 5.22 19.70
C ASN A 191 22.72 3.89 19.47
N GLY A 192 22.40 3.18 18.36
CA GLY A 192 23.01 1.90 18.02
C GLY A 192 22.38 0.68 18.70
N GLU A 193 21.33 0.87 19.47
CA GLU A 193 20.51 -0.21 20.05
C GLU A 193 19.20 -0.33 19.28
N GLU A 194 18.80 -1.56 18.96
CA GLU A 194 17.50 -1.81 18.34
C GLU A 194 16.37 -1.38 19.27
N VAL A 195 15.44 -0.62 18.74
CA VAL A 195 14.29 -0.13 19.50
C VAL A 195 13.02 -0.85 19.07
N PRO A 196 12.09 -1.08 20.02
CA PRO A 196 10.76 -1.57 19.65
C PRO A 196 10.10 -0.65 18.63
N GLY A 197 9.50 -1.20 17.61
CA GLY A 197 8.85 -0.44 16.54
C GLY A 197 9.27 -0.90 15.15
N GLY A 198 10.16 -1.90 15.05
CA GLY A 198 10.35 -2.65 13.81
C GLY A 198 9.03 -3.29 13.38
N SER A 199 8.75 -3.27 12.08
CA SER A 199 7.48 -3.78 11.55
C SER A 199 7.68 -4.59 10.29
N TYR A 200 6.90 -5.64 10.19
CA TYR A 200 6.65 -6.32 8.91
C TYR A 200 5.32 -5.84 8.36
N GLN A 201 5.29 -5.53 7.08
CA GLN A 201 4.09 -5.16 6.38
C GLN A 201 3.99 -5.95 5.08
N ILE A 202 2.80 -6.49 4.80
CA ILE A 202 2.45 -7.04 3.50
C ILE A 202 1.30 -6.22 2.92
N GLN A 203 1.41 -5.89 1.65
CA GLN A 203 0.38 -5.17 0.91
C GLN A 203 0.04 -5.94 -0.36
N GLY A 204 -1.25 -6.06 -0.65
CA GLY A 204 -1.77 -6.72 -1.82
C GLY A 204 -2.79 -5.85 -2.57
N VAL A 205 -2.74 -5.89 -3.90
CA VAL A 205 -3.77 -5.30 -4.77
C VAL A 205 -4.78 -6.39 -5.14
N VAL A 206 -6.07 -6.09 -5.06
CA VAL A 206 -7.18 -6.99 -5.35
C VAL A 206 -8.22 -6.24 -6.19
N GLY A 207 -8.12 -6.32 -7.51
CA GLY A 207 -8.94 -5.52 -8.42
C GLY A 207 -8.75 -4.03 -8.19
N GLU A 208 -9.81 -3.33 -7.79
CA GLU A 208 -9.79 -1.90 -7.46
C GLU A 208 -9.56 -1.64 -5.96
N ASN A 209 -9.06 -2.63 -5.22
CA ASN A 209 -8.85 -2.53 -3.80
C ASN A 209 -7.40 -2.79 -3.42
N VAL A 210 -6.99 -2.25 -2.29
CA VAL A 210 -5.70 -2.49 -1.66
C VAL A 210 -5.93 -2.98 -0.24
N VAL A 211 -5.24 -4.03 0.14
CA VAL A 211 -5.25 -4.57 1.50
C VAL A 211 -3.83 -4.54 2.03
N ALA A 212 -3.65 -4.08 3.24
CA ALA A 212 -2.37 -4.20 3.93
C ALA A 212 -2.56 -4.80 5.32
N VAL A 213 -1.61 -5.67 5.67
CA VAL A 213 -1.48 -6.24 7.01
C VAL A 213 -0.11 -5.84 7.53
N SER A 214 -0.07 -5.23 8.71
CA SER A 214 1.20 -4.92 9.35
C SER A 214 1.25 -5.48 10.76
N ARG A 215 2.45 -5.88 11.16
CA ARG A 215 2.74 -6.40 12.48
C ARG A 215 3.95 -5.70 13.07
N THR A 216 3.76 -5.01 14.18
CA THR A 216 4.85 -4.47 14.98
C THR A 216 5.28 -5.53 15.98
N GLN A 217 6.59 -5.77 16.08
CA GLN A 217 7.14 -6.81 16.95
C GLN A 217 7.99 -6.20 18.07
N THR A 218 8.02 -6.92 19.18
CA THR A 218 8.84 -6.56 20.35
C THR A 218 10.07 -7.45 20.53
N GLY A 219 10.40 -8.28 19.54
CA GLY A 219 11.54 -9.21 19.58
C GLY A 219 11.99 -9.65 18.20
N GLU A 220 13.13 -10.34 18.14
CA GLU A 220 13.64 -10.92 16.89
C GLU A 220 12.75 -12.07 16.42
N GLN A 221 12.31 -11.98 15.18
CA GLN A 221 11.65 -13.08 14.45
C GLN A 221 12.40 -13.33 13.14
N ALA A 222 12.50 -14.59 12.75
CA ALA A 222 13.04 -14.92 11.44
C ALA A 222 12.11 -14.43 10.33
N ASP A 223 12.66 -13.73 9.32
CA ASP A 223 11.89 -13.16 8.22
C ASP A 223 10.94 -14.17 7.56
N GLY A 224 11.41 -15.41 7.32
CA GLY A 224 10.61 -16.44 6.68
C GLY A 224 9.35 -16.85 7.45
N GLU A 225 9.39 -16.85 8.78
CA GLU A 225 8.21 -17.12 9.62
C GLU A 225 7.25 -15.93 9.64
N ALA A 226 7.78 -14.70 9.75
CA ALA A 226 7.00 -13.48 9.70
C ALA A 226 6.27 -13.34 8.37
N VAL A 227 6.97 -13.52 7.25
CA VAL A 227 6.40 -13.45 5.90
C VAL A 227 5.30 -14.49 5.72
N LYS A 228 5.53 -15.74 6.13
CA LYS A 228 4.52 -16.80 6.02
C LYS A 228 3.24 -16.44 6.77
N ALA A 229 3.36 -15.96 8.00
CA ALA A 229 2.19 -15.56 8.79
C ALA A 229 1.43 -14.39 8.15
N LEU A 230 2.14 -13.38 7.62
CA LEU A 230 1.54 -12.25 6.93
C LEU A 230 0.83 -12.67 5.64
N VAL A 231 1.41 -13.58 4.86
CA VAL A 231 0.77 -14.12 3.64
C VAL A 231 -0.54 -14.83 3.99
N GLU A 232 -0.57 -15.64 5.06
CA GLU A 232 -1.79 -16.31 5.50
C GLU A 232 -2.88 -15.30 5.90
N GLU A 233 -2.50 -14.20 6.57
CA GLU A 233 -3.42 -13.14 6.95
C GLU A 233 -3.88 -12.31 5.74
N LEU A 234 -2.98 -11.99 4.81
CA LEU A 234 -3.33 -11.29 3.58
C LEU A 234 -4.31 -12.12 2.74
N ASN A 235 -4.08 -13.42 2.57
CA ASN A 235 -4.97 -14.28 1.78
C ASN A 235 -6.39 -14.32 2.37
N LYS A 236 -6.52 -14.36 3.69
CA LYS A 236 -7.83 -14.22 4.36
C LYS A 236 -8.48 -12.87 4.05
N ALA A 237 -7.70 -11.80 4.06
CA ALA A 237 -8.20 -10.46 3.75
C ALA A 237 -8.63 -10.35 2.27
N VAL A 238 -7.87 -10.96 1.35
CA VAL A 238 -8.22 -11.05 -0.08
C VAL A 238 -9.54 -11.79 -0.28
N GLU A 239 -9.74 -12.92 0.41
CA GLU A 239 -11.01 -13.67 0.36
C GLU A 239 -12.19 -12.82 0.85
N GLU A 240 -12.01 -12.10 1.96
CA GLU A 240 -13.06 -11.26 2.55
C GLU A 240 -13.41 -10.08 1.63
N VAL A 241 -12.42 -9.42 1.00
CA VAL A 241 -12.64 -8.38 -0.01
C VAL A 241 -13.42 -8.94 -1.20
N LYS A 242 -13.00 -10.07 -1.77
CA LYS A 242 -13.68 -10.74 -2.90
C LYS A 242 -15.11 -11.16 -2.54
N ALA A 243 -15.38 -11.49 -1.28
CA ALA A 243 -16.73 -11.86 -0.81
C ALA A 243 -17.63 -10.64 -0.64
N THR A 244 -17.08 -9.51 -0.21
CA THR A 244 -17.85 -8.29 0.13
C THR A 244 -18.08 -7.39 -1.08
N ALA A 245 -17.18 -7.36 -2.05
CA ALA A 245 -17.25 -6.52 -3.26
C ALA A 245 -18.25 -7.01 -4.35
N LYS A 246 -19.16 -7.91 -4.01
CA LYS A 246 -20.13 -8.52 -4.95
C LYS A 246 -21.35 -7.65 -5.18
#